data_e64c581ec3d95e68c6b24aefa1885362
#
_entry.id   e64c581ec3d95e68c6b24aefa1885362
#
_cell.length_a   1.000
_cell.length_b   1.000
_cell.length_c   1.000
_cell.angle_alpha   90.00
_cell.angle_beta   90.00
_cell.angle_gamma   90.00
#
_symmetry.space_group_name_H-M   'P 1'
#
loop_
_entity.id
_entity.type
_entity.pdbx_description
1 polymer ?
#
loop_
_entity_poly.entity_id
_entity_poly.type
_entity_poly.pdbx_seq_one_letter_code
_entity_poly.pdbx_strand_id
1 'polypeptide(L)'
;MGRVGIIINDNVVLIPLEFGRKNFPLTISTDIRLSKTTDDAISANDQKLNLKEFTFENIYDSHNFYLISESGKPHPAEIKLVDKLNAEIELESINLTEEEASVSKWRNNIRIILKKNLSWPLIITPVFTKTEDAEYVDYNDGDSFTFTSPSDTEKHITLKAANGDERTWNIQLVSSIENSDFELWINEGSKSVNIDPTPGEGLGWATANNSFVQGTKPVLYNGGKAAEMTTGLQNLNSLGIGELITAGTIFTGKFKMKISALNNPPAMTHFGIPFTLKPISISVDAKYIAGSQLQQSVKESGKYKLHNLTGTDSGRIWVKILHWGGKGALEYHEKPVPDLTILGEGELIFDGKNQTLKNWHTYTIPIEYNSAYNHIEPTHIAIVMTSSRKGDIFIGAVGSKLTADNVVINY
;
A
#
# COMPACT_ATOMS: atom_id res chain seq x y z
N MET A 1 22.76 19.09 -16.11
CA MET A 1 21.73 18.33 -16.87
C MET A 1 20.87 17.59 -15.85
N GLY A 2 19.68 18.09 -15.61
CA GLY A 2 18.74 17.46 -14.69
C GLY A 2 18.22 16.15 -15.29
N ARG A 3 18.07 15.10 -14.44
CA ARG A 3 17.34 13.89 -14.83
C ARG A 3 15.86 14.26 -14.90
N VAL A 4 15.29 14.25 -16.09
CA VAL A 4 13.85 14.42 -16.31
C VAL A 4 13.17 13.12 -15.86
N GLY A 5 12.22 13.20 -14.95
CA GLY A 5 11.40 12.04 -14.58
C GLY A 5 10.57 11.60 -15.80
N ILE A 6 10.59 10.32 -16.13
CA ILE A 6 9.83 9.74 -17.23
C ILE A 6 8.62 9.05 -16.63
N ILE A 7 7.42 9.40 -17.11
CA ILE A 7 6.19 8.71 -16.77
C ILE A 7 5.89 7.73 -17.89
N ILE A 8 5.82 6.44 -17.59
CA ILE A 8 5.44 5.40 -18.54
C ILE A 8 4.01 4.98 -18.20
N ASN A 9 3.12 5.14 -19.16
CA ASN A 9 1.74 4.66 -19.06
C ASN A 9 1.38 3.93 -20.35
N ASP A 10 1.08 2.64 -20.27
CA ASP A 10 0.60 1.79 -21.36
C ASP A 10 1.33 1.98 -22.71
N ASN A 11 2.65 1.83 -22.75
CA ASN A 11 3.51 2.03 -23.93
C ASN A 11 3.67 3.50 -24.38
N VAL A 12 3.22 4.48 -23.62
CA VAL A 12 3.47 5.90 -23.88
C VAL A 12 4.52 6.43 -22.91
N VAL A 13 5.59 6.98 -23.45
CA VAL A 13 6.64 7.66 -22.69
C VAL A 13 6.33 9.16 -22.70
N LEU A 14 5.99 9.72 -21.53
CA LEU A 14 5.75 11.14 -21.35
C LEU A 14 7.02 11.81 -20.84
N ILE A 15 7.52 12.80 -21.55
CA ILE A 15 8.68 13.60 -21.15
C ILE A 15 8.18 14.97 -20.70
N PRO A 16 8.14 15.24 -19.36
CA PRO A 16 7.72 16.53 -18.86
C PRO A 16 8.78 17.59 -19.17
N LEU A 17 8.37 18.69 -19.75
CA LEU A 17 9.19 19.88 -19.94
C LEU A 17 8.98 20.89 -18.82
N GLU A 18 10.01 21.69 -18.58
CA GLU A 18 9.83 22.92 -17.81
C GLU A 18 8.89 23.87 -18.56
N PHE A 19 7.99 24.48 -17.80
CA PHE A 19 6.96 25.37 -18.34
C PHE A 19 7.55 26.51 -19.17
N GLY A 20 6.80 26.89 -20.20
CA GLY A 20 7.12 28.03 -21.04
C GLY A 20 8.37 27.86 -21.89
N ARG A 21 8.91 26.64 -22.01
CA ARG A 21 10.04 26.39 -22.91
C ARG A 21 9.60 26.63 -24.36
N LYS A 22 10.09 27.71 -24.94
CA LYS A 22 9.78 28.15 -26.31
C LYS A 22 10.86 27.81 -27.31
N ASN A 23 11.99 27.24 -26.88
CA ASN A 23 13.12 26.94 -27.73
C ASN A 23 12.98 25.57 -28.37
N PHE A 24 12.49 25.53 -29.57
CA PHE A 24 12.44 24.36 -30.43
C PHE A 24 13.28 24.64 -31.70
N PRO A 25 13.82 23.61 -32.40
CA PRO A 25 13.67 22.18 -32.05
C PRO A 25 14.36 21.77 -30.75
N LEU A 26 13.79 20.80 -30.06
CA LEU A 26 14.34 20.25 -28.83
C LEU A 26 14.80 18.82 -29.07
N THR A 27 16.09 18.57 -28.93
CA THR A 27 16.66 17.21 -28.97
C THR A 27 16.86 16.67 -27.54
N ILE A 28 16.29 15.50 -27.27
CA ILE A 28 16.36 14.83 -25.98
C ILE A 28 17.15 13.53 -26.17
N SER A 29 18.23 13.39 -25.39
CA SER A 29 18.96 12.14 -25.30
C SER A 29 18.30 11.21 -24.29
N THR A 30 18.12 9.95 -24.66
CA THR A 30 17.48 8.94 -23.80
C THR A 30 18.40 7.75 -23.59
N ASP A 31 18.14 6.98 -22.50
CA ASP A 31 18.76 5.67 -22.27
C ASP A 31 17.66 4.57 -22.29
N ILE A 32 16.85 4.59 -23.34
CA ILE A 32 15.84 3.56 -23.55
C ILE A 32 16.53 2.27 -23.93
N ARG A 33 16.34 1.25 -23.10
CA ARG A 33 16.86 -0.11 -23.34
C ARG A 33 15.71 -1.03 -23.65
N LEU A 34 15.83 -1.76 -24.74
CA LEU A 34 14.89 -2.81 -25.06
C LEU A 34 14.99 -3.95 -24.02
N SER A 35 13.86 -4.53 -23.66
CA SER A 35 13.84 -5.73 -22.81
C SER A 35 14.45 -6.92 -23.54
N LYS A 36 14.82 -7.97 -22.80
CA LYS A 36 15.34 -9.24 -23.38
C LYS A 36 14.35 -9.95 -24.33
N THR A 37 13.08 -9.57 -24.27
CA THR A 37 12.00 -10.13 -25.08
C THR A 37 11.60 -9.19 -26.24
N THR A 38 12.37 -8.14 -26.49
CA THR A 38 12.12 -7.16 -27.54
C THR A 38 13.35 -7.10 -28.43
N ASP A 39 13.22 -7.57 -29.68
CA ASP A 39 14.35 -7.64 -30.62
C ASP A 39 14.74 -6.29 -31.19
N ASP A 40 13.75 -5.43 -31.53
CA ASP A 40 14.02 -4.18 -32.18
C ASP A 40 12.91 -3.13 -31.97
N ALA A 41 13.21 -1.88 -32.34
CA ALA A 41 12.25 -0.79 -32.43
C ALA A 41 12.28 -0.24 -33.86
N ILE A 42 11.13 -0.19 -34.49
CA ILE A 42 10.97 0.28 -35.87
C ILE A 42 9.98 1.43 -35.98
N SER A 43 10.22 2.35 -36.95
CA SER A 43 9.25 3.39 -37.30
C SER A 43 8.06 2.79 -38.06
N ALA A 44 7.03 3.59 -38.26
CA ALA A 44 5.88 3.21 -39.09
C ALA A 44 6.25 2.83 -40.55
N ASN A 45 7.46 3.17 -41.01
CA ASN A 45 8.00 2.84 -42.32
C ASN A 45 9.03 1.71 -42.31
N ASP A 46 8.99 0.85 -41.31
CA ASP A 46 9.90 -0.30 -41.12
C ASP A 46 11.39 0.05 -41.03
N GLN A 47 11.72 1.29 -40.69
CA GLN A 47 13.11 1.70 -40.46
C GLN A 47 13.49 1.53 -38.99
N LYS A 48 14.69 0.95 -38.76
CA LYS A 48 15.25 0.84 -37.42
C LYS A 48 15.46 2.19 -36.77
N LEU A 49 14.92 2.39 -35.56
CA LEU A 49 14.97 3.65 -34.87
C LEU A 49 16.21 3.75 -33.96
N ASN A 50 16.79 4.94 -33.95
CA ASN A 50 17.76 5.31 -32.93
C ASN A 50 17.02 5.75 -31.66
N LEU A 51 16.92 4.86 -30.69
CA LEU A 51 16.25 5.16 -29.41
C LEU A 51 17.10 6.04 -28.47
N LYS A 52 18.27 6.52 -28.89
CA LYS A 52 19.13 7.35 -28.04
C LYS A 52 18.80 8.83 -28.11
N GLU A 53 18.19 9.30 -29.19
CA GLU A 53 17.87 10.70 -29.39
C GLU A 53 16.55 10.87 -30.11
N PHE A 54 15.74 11.81 -29.63
CA PHE A 54 14.50 12.24 -30.26
C PHE A 54 14.50 13.76 -30.38
N THR A 55 14.17 14.27 -31.59
CA THR A 55 14.05 15.70 -31.84
C THR A 55 12.60 16.05 -32.02
N PHE A 56 12.11 17.03 -31.28
CA PHE A 56 10.75 17.53 -31.29
C PHE A 56 10.77 18.95 -31.90
N GLU A 57 9.96 19.20 -32.91
CA GLU A 57 9.87 20.50 -33.58
C GLU A 57 8.99 21.50 -32.83
N ASN A 58 8.09 21.00 -31.96
CA ASN A 58 7.24 21.79 -31.08
C ASN A 58 6.73 20.95 -29.91
N ILE A 59 5.98 21.56 -28.96
CA ILE A 59 5.46 20.90 -27.76
C ILE A 59 4.41 19.81 -28.05
N TYR A 60 3.73 19.89 -29.23
CA TYR A 60 2.69 18.94 -29.63
C TYR A 60 3.22 17.79 -30.48
N ASP A 61 4.52 17.81 -30.74
CA ASP A 61 5.16 16.78 -31.55
C ASP A 61 5.31 15.47 -30.75
N SER A 62 5.17 14.35 -31.46
CA SER A 62 5.35 13.02 -30.88
C SER A 62 6.02 12.07 -31.86
N HIS A 63 6.73 11.07 -31.30
CA HIS A 63 7.35 10.01 -32.08
C HIS A 63 6.63 8.70 -31.85
N ASN A 64 5.97 8.18 -32.87
CA ASN A 64 5.29 6.90 -32.86
C ASN A 64 6.17 5.82 -33.51
N PHE A 65 6.27 4.66 -32.86
CA PHE A 65 7.06 3.54 -33.33
C PHE A 65 6.49 2.21 -32.85
N TYR A 66 7.08 1.11 -33.31
CA TYR A 66 6.70 -0.22 -32.88
C TYR A 66 7.88 -0.92 -32.20
N LEU A 67 7.61 -1.55 -31.09
CA LEU A 67 8.52 -2.48 -30.43
C LEU A 67 8.22 -3.88 -30.97
N ILE A 68 9.23 -4.54 -31.53
CA ILE A 68 9.08 -5.89 -32.10
C ILE A 68 9.51 -6.92 -31.05
N SER A 69 8.59 -7.80 -30.69
CA SER A 69 8.90 -8.92 -29.80
C SER A 69 9.70 -10.01 -30.52
N GLU A 70 10.34 -10.90 -29.78
CA GLU A 70 11.05 -12.08 -30.34
C GLU A 70 10.16 -12.95 -31.25
N SER A 71 8.85 -12.91 -31.06
CA SER A 71 7.88 -13.58 -31.95
C SER A 71 7.57 -12.81 -33.25
N GLY A 72 8.22 -11.68 -33.45
CA GLY A 72 7.99 -10.77 -34.59
C GLY A 72 6.70 -9.93 -34.48
N LYS A 73 6.01 -9.97 -33.34
CA LYS A 73 4.75 -9.22 -33.16
C LYS A 73 5.03 -7.76 -32.81
N PRO A 74 4.48 -6.78 -33.59
CA PRO A 74 4.63 -5.37 -33.31
C PRO A 74 3.72 -4.90 -32.16
N HIS A 75 4.27 -4.10 -31.26
CA HIS A 75 3.55 -3.41 -30.19
C HIS A 75 3.72 -1.90 -30.38
N PRO A 76 2.64 -1.13 -30.55
CA PRO A 76 2.75 0.31 -30.72
C PRO A 76 3.31 0.96 -29.45
N ALA A 77 4.16 1.96 -29.65
CA ALA A 77 4.73 2.80 -28.60
C ALA A 77 4.78 4.24 -29.06
N GLU A 78 4.67 5.18 -28.13
CA GLU A 78 4.72 6.61 -28.37
C GLU A 78 5.68 7.26 -27.38
N ILE A 79 6.43 8.27 -27.85
CA ILE A 79 7.17 9.20 -27.00
C ILE A 79 6.74 10.63 -27.35
N LYS A 80 6.32 11.38 -26.33
CA LYS A 80 5.83 12.75 -26.52
C LYS A 80 6.21 13.66 -25.37
N LEU A 81 6.25 14.94 -25.68
CA LEU A 81 6.43 15.99 -24.70
C LEU A 81 5.10 16.28 -23.99
N VAL A 82 5.20 16.61 -22.72
CA VAL A 82 4.07 17.16 -21.95
C VAL A 82 4.56 18.37 -21.19
N ASP A 83 3.79 19.43 -21.16
CA ASP A 83 4.05 20.53 -20.25
C ASP A 83 4.03 20.01 -18.82
N LYS A 84 5.06 20.34 -18.07
CA LYS A 84 5.04 20.09 -16.64
C LYS A 84 3.87 20.87 -16.07
N LEU A 85 2.98 20.18 -15.36
CA LEU A 85 1.86 20.83 -14.69
C LEU A 85 2.40 21.94 -13.79
N ASN A 86 2.09 23.21 -14.11
CA ASN A 86 2.69 24.38 -13.47
C ASN A 86 2.08 24.80 -12.15
N ALA A 87 1.22 24.02 -11.61
CA ALA A 87 0.64 24.21 -10.29
C ALA A 87 1.13 23.13 -9.33
N GLU A 88 2.43 22.80 -9.38
CA GLU A 88 3.07 21.88 -8.45
C GLU A 88 3.45 22.63 -7.15
N ILE A 89 3.33 21.90 -6.05
CA ILE A 89 3.72 22.35 -4.71
C ILE A 89 4.53 21.22 -4.03
N GLU A 90 5.56 21.60 -3.31
CA GLU A 90 6.30 20.72 -2.39
C GLU A 90 6.22 21.28 -0.99
N LEU A 91 6.03 20.44 0.00
CA LEU A 91 6.08 20.82 1.40
C LEU A 91 7.52 20.65 1.90
N GLU A 92 8.17 21.77 2.20
CA GLU A 92 9.55 21.82 2.70
C GLU A 92 9.63 21.48 4.19
N SER A 93 8.74 22.06 4.96
CA SER A 93 8.69 21.84 6.41
C SER A 93 7.33 22.21 6.99
N ILE A 94 7.12 21.78 8.22
CA ILE A 94 6.00 22.17 9.08
C ILE A 94 6.54 22.52 10.47
N ASN A 95 5.74 23.20 11.27
CA ASN A 95 6.07 23.53 12.66
C ASN A 95 5.97 22.35 13.65
N LEU A 96 5.80 21.14 13.18
CA LEU A 96 5.90 19.92 13.98
C LEU A 96 7.27 19.26 13.81
N THR A 97 7.78 18.65 14.88
CA THR A 97 9.04 17.92 14.85
C THR A 97 8.90 16.57 14.15
N GLU A 98 10.01 15.97 13.72
CA GLU A 98 10.01 14.62 13.12
C GLU A 98 9.47 13.52 14.07
N GLU A 99 9.53 13.74 15.40
CA GLU A 99 8.92 12.85 16.40
C GLU A 99 7.40 13.04 16.51
N GLU A 100 6.89 14.19 16.09
CA GLU A 100 5.45 14.52 16.14
C GLU A 100 4.71 14.14 14.88
N ALA A 101 5.32 14.33 13.73
CA ALA A 101 4.72 14.03 12.45
C ALA A 101 5.75 13.64 11.39
N SER A 102 5.29 12.97 10.37
CA SER A 102 6.01 12.81 9.09
C SER A 102 5.12 13.32 7.96
N VAL A 103 5.75 13.60 6.81
CA VAL A 103 5.04 14.12 5.65
C VAL A 103 5.24 13.17 4.49
N SER A 104 4.17 12.90 3.75
CA SER A 104 4.23 12.19 2.47
C SER A 104 3.41 12.94 1.42
N LYS A 105 3.80 12.80 0.15
CA LYS A 105 3.09 13.36 -1.00
C LYS A 105 2.66 12.25 -1.93
N TRP A 106 1.38 12.25 -2.27
CA TRP A 106 0.80 11.31 -3.21
C TRP A 106 -0.21 12.01 -4.11
N ARG A 107 0.05 12.05 -5.42
CA ARG A 107 -0.77 12.80 -6.39
C ARG A 107 -0.96 14.26 -5.93
N ASN A 108 -2.21 14.69 -5.73
CA ASN A 108 -2.58 16.02 -5.24
C ASN A 108 -2.80 16.08 -3.72
N ASN A 109 -2.31 15.07 -2.99
CA ASN A 109 -2.47 15.01 -1.54
C ASN A 109 -1.11 15.16 -0.87
N ILE A 110 -1.02 16.08 0.07
CA ILE A 110 0.07 16.22 1.02
C ILE A 110 -0.47 15.69 2.35
N ARG A 111 0.09 14.59 2.82
CA ARG A 111 -0.34 13.93 4.05
C ARG A 111 0.61 14.28 5.18
N ILE A 112 0.08 14.82 6.25
CA ILE A 112 0.77 15.06 7.52
C ILE A 112 0.35 13.94 8.46
N ILE A 113 1.25 12.99 8.67
CA ILE A 113 1.00 11.76 9.41
C ILE A 113 1.44 11.97 10.85
N LEU A 114 0.48 12.08 11.75
CA LEU A 114 0.73 12.23 13.19
C LEU A 114 1.31 10.93 13.77
N LYS A 115 2.37 11.06 14.55
CA LYS A 115 3.06 9.96 15.24
C LYS A 115 2.76 9.89 16.73
N LYS A 116 2.11 10.91 17.28
CA LYS A 116 1.69 10.97 18.70
C LYS A 116 0.43 11.80 18.87
N ASN A 117 -0.19 11.69 20.05
CA ASN A 117 -1.31 12.55 20.41
C ASN A 117 -0.83 13.99 20.56
N LEU A 118 -1.48 14.92 19.87
CA LEU A 118 -1.25 16.35 19.98
C LEU A 118 -2.49 17.05 20.55
N SER A 119 -2.27 18.23 21.13
CA SER A 119 -3.37 19.04 21.67
C SER A 119 -4.21 19.66 20.55
N TRP A 120 -5.50 19.71 20.75
CA TRP A 120 -6.46 20.36 19.83
C TRP A 120 -6.93 21.71 20.39
N PRO A 121 -7.18 22.73 19.53
CA PRO A 121 -6.98 22.70 18.08
C PRO A 121 -5.51 22.58 17.70
N LEU A 122 -5.22 21.84 16.62
CA LEU A 122 -3.87 21.69 16.09
C LEU A 122 -3.65 22.76 15.01
N ILE A 123 -2.63 23.60 15.19
CA ILE A 123 -2.25 24.63 14.23
C ILE A 123 -0.99 24.18 13.50
N ILE A 124 -1.08 24.05 12.19
CA ILE A 124 0.03 23.67 11.32
C ILE A 124 0.39 24.83 10.42
N THR A 125 1.64 25.27 10.50
CA THR A 125 2.21 26.31 9.65
C THR A 125 3.18 25.65 8.68
N PRO A 126 2.75 25.33 7.46
CA PRO A 126 3.60 24.73 6.45
C PRO A 126 4.47 25.78 5.76
N VAL A 127 5.63 25.34 5.30
CA VAL A 127 6.47 26.07 4.35
C VAL A 127 6.44 25.30 3.04
N PHE A 128 5.95 25.94 1.99
CA PHE A 128 5.86 25.34 0.67
C PHE A 128 6.82 25.99 -0.31
N THR A 129 7.36 25.18 -1.21
CA THR A 129 7.86 25.68 -2.50
C THR A 129 6.82 25.36 -3.58
N LYS A 130 6.68 26.24 -4.52
CA LYS A 130 5.75 26.10 -5.65
C LYS A 130 6.46 26.34 -6.98
N THR A 131 5.84 25.92 -8.06
CA THR A 131 6.30 26.28 -9.40
C THR A 131 6.47 27.81 -9.49
N GLU A 132 7.58 28.29 -10.04
CA GLU A 132 8.02 29.69 -10.00
C GLU A 132 6.94 30.67 -10.49
N ASP A 133 6.22 30.30 -11.54
CA ASP A 133 5.19 31.15 -12.16
C ASP A 133 3.76 30.82 -11.67
N ALA A 134 3.61 29.96 -10.66
CA ALA A 134 2.30 29.67 -10.10
C ALA A 134 1.93 30.63 -8.96
N GLU A 135 0.67 30.98 -8.86
CA GLU A 135 0.12 31.85 -7.80
C GLU A 135 -0.84 31.08 -6.92
N TYR A 136 -0.85 31.38 -5.62
CA TYR A 136 -1.90 30.88 -4.73
C TYR A 136 -3.20 31.64 -4.97
N VAL A 137 -4.31 30.89 -5.00
CA VAL A 137 -5.67 31.46 -5.16
C VAL A 137 -6.31 31.73 -3.79
N ASP A 138 -6.13 30.81 -2.85
CA ASP A 138 -6.82 30.77 -1.55
C ASP A 138 -5.88 30.62 -0.34
N TYR A 139 -4.58 30.84 -0.53
CA TYR A 139 -3.55 30.70 0.49
C TYR A 139 -2.50 31.79 0.34
N ASN A 140 -1.79 32.15 1.41
CA ASN A 140 -0.60 33.00 1.35
C ASN A 140 0.57 32.35 2.08
N ASP A 141 1.80 32.63 1.63
CA ASP A 141 2.99 32.13 2.30
C ASP A 141 3.02 32.56 3.76
N GLY A 142 3.14 31.58 4.66
CA GLY A 142 3.12 31.79 6.10
C GLY A 142 1.74 31.65 6.76
N ASP A 143 0.68 31.44 6.00
CA ASP A 143 -0.63 31.10 6.56
C ASP A 143 -0.60 29.76 7.29
N SER A 144 -1.45 29.61 8.29
CA SER A 144 -1.55 28.38 9.08
C SER A 144 -2.90 27.70 8.88
N PHE A 145 -2.89 26.38 8.87
CA PHE A 145 -4.11 25.57 8.93
C PHE A 145 -4.47 25.26 10.37
N THR A 146 -5.70 25.53 10.75
CA THR A 146 -6.24 25.14 12.04
C THR A 146 -7.13 23.92 11.86
N PHE A 147 -6.73 22.80 12.43
CA PHE A 147 -7.53 21.61 12.58
C PHE A 147 -8.19 21.63 13.96
N THR A 148 -9.51 21.73 13.99
CA THR A 148 -10.25 22.00 15.23
C THR A 148 -10.44 20.79 16.12
N SER A 149 -10.41 19.58 15.53
CA SER A 149 -10.62 18.30 16.22
C SER A 149 -9.97 17.15 15.42
N PRO A 150 -9.84 15.95 16.00
CA PRO A 150 -9.39 14.75 15.26
C PRO A 150 -10.19 14.39 14.01
N SER A 151 -11.44 14.85 13.93
CA SER A 151 -12.30 14.63 12.76
C SER A 151 -12.19 15.70 11.68
N ASP A 152 -11.51 16.80 11.96
CA ASP A 152 -11.19 17.87 10.99
C ASP A 152 -9.86 17.52 10.33
N THR A 153 -9.91 16.75 9.26
CA THR A 153 -8.73 16.07 8.71
C THR A 153 -8.26 16.60 7.37
N GLU A 154 -8.95 17.58 6.77
CA GLU A 154 -8.62 18.04 5.42
C GLU A 154 -8.69 19.55 5.27
N LYS A 155 -7.69 20.11 4.60
CA LYS A 155 -7.63 21.52 4.16
C LYS A 155 -7.19 21.54 2.69
N HIS A 156 -7.37 22.67 2.02
CA HIS A 156 -7.09 22.78 0.60
C HIS A 156 -6.20 24.00 0.32
N ILE A 157 -5.39 23.89 -0.72
CA ILE A 157 -4.66 24.99 -1.34
C ILE A 157 -4.90 24.88 -2.84
N THR A 158 -5.33 25.97 -3.45
CA THR A 158 -5.46 26.05 -4.89
C THR A 158 -4.34 26.92 -5.45
N LEU A 159 -3.61 26.37 -6.41
CA LEU A 159 -2.62 27.09 -7.20
C LEU A 159 -3.17 27.32 -8.60
N LYS A 160 -2.90 28.50 -9.12
CA LYS A 160 -3.16 28.87 -10.52
C LYS A 160 -1.84 28.93 -11.26
N ALA A 161 -1.72 28.15 -12.30
CA ALA A 161 -0.56 28.14 -13.18
C ALA A 161 -0.54 29.39 -14.08
N ALA A 162 0.60 29.73 -14.65
CA ALA A 162 0.73 30.86 -15.56
C ALA A 162 -0.12 30.74 -16.84
N ASN A 163 -0.48 29.52 -17.23
CA ASN A 163 -1.41 29.27 -18.36
C ASN A 163 -2.89 29.46 -17.96
N GLY A 164 -3.18 29.77 -16.70
CA GLY A 164 -4.51 29.95 -16.15
C GLY A 164 -5.18 28.71 -15.56
N ASP A 165 -4.60 27.52 -15.74
CA ASP A 165 -5.12 26.30 -15.16
C ASP A 165 -4.98 26.30 -13.65
N GLU A 166 -6.01 25.81 -12.97
CA GLU A 166 -6.03 25.71 -11.50
C GLU A 166 -5.88 24.26 -11.05
N ARG A 167 -5.13 24.07 -9.97
CA ARG A 167 -4.96 22.77 -9.34
C ARG A 167 -5.12 22.88 -7.85
N THR A 168 -6.06 22.12 -7.30
CA THR A 168 -6.26 22.03 -5.85
C THR A 168 -5.43 20.90 -5.26
N TRP A 169 -4.72 21.22 -4.20
CA TRP A 169 -3.95 20.31 -3.37
C TRP A 169 -4.67 20.10 -2.04
N ASN A 170 -4.82 18.85 -1.65
CA ASN A 170 -5.40 18.49 -0.37
C ASN A 170 -4.29 18.36 0.67
N ILE A 171 -4.43 19.07 1.78
CA ILE A 171 -3.56 18.94 2.95
C ILE A 171 -4.30 18.06 3.95
N GLN A 172 -3.91 16.79 4.01
CA GLN A 172 -4.58 15.79 4.83
C GLN A 172 -3.82 15.57 6.14
N LEU A 173 -4.52 15.70 7.24
CA LEU A 173 -4.02 15.30 8.54
C LEU A 173 -4.39 13.84 8.76
N VAL A 174 -3.41 12.98 8.78
CA VAL A 174 -3.61 11.53 8.84
C VAL A 174 -3.02 11.01 10.13
N SER A 175 -3.85 10.36 10.93
CA SER A 175 -3.41 9.60 12.10
C SER A 175 -3.37 8.12 11.76
N SER A 176 -2.85 7.76 10.60
CA SER A 176 -2.91 6.40 10.07
C SER A 176 -1.52 5.84 9.82
N ILE A 177 -1.46 4.55 9.76
CA ILE A 177 -0.32 3.80 9.27
C ILE A 177 -0.19 4.08 7.77
N GLU A 178 1.02 4.38 7.33
CA GLU A 178 1.31 4.69 5.92
C GLU A 178 0.89 3.53 5.01
N ASN A 179 0.43 3.84 3.77
CA ASN A 179 -0.12 2.89 2.81
C ASN A 179 -1.32 2.07 3.33
N SER A 180 -2.15 2.66 4.21
CA SER A 180 -3.38 2.01 4.70
C SER A 180 -4.51 2.00 3.68
N ASP A 181 -4.30 2.65 2.54
CA ASP A 181 -5.11 2.62 1.31
C ASP A 181 -4.60 1.58 0.29
N PHE A 182 -3.59 0.79 0.65
CA PHE A 182 -3.02 -0.29 -0.14
C PHE A 182 -2.72 0.03 -1.62
N GLU A 183 -2.40 1.29 -1.93
CA GLU A 183 -2.08 1.72 -3.29
C GLU A 183 -0.68 1.28 -3.73
N LEU A 184 0.27 1.19 -2.78
CA LEU A 184 1.67 0.89 -3.05
C LEU A 184 1.97 -0.59 -2.83
N TRP A 185 2.52 -1.24 -3.85
CA TRP A 185 2.89 -2.66 -3.83
C TRP A 185 4.29 -2.85 -4.35
N ILE A 186 5.09 -3.63 -3.61
CA ILE A 186 6.43 -4.02 -4.01
C ILE A 186 6.40 -5.42 -4.60
N ASN A 187 7.01 -5.59 -5.75
CA ASN A 187 7.24 -6.89 -6.38
C ASN A 187 8.72 -7.25 -6.22
N GLU A 188 9.05 -8.09 -5.27
CA GLU A 188 10.42 -8.54 -5.03
C GLU A 188 10.75 -9.76 -5.89
N GLY A 189 11.47 -9.50 -6.98
CA GLY A 189 12.21 -10.49 -7.76
C GLY A 189 11.41 -11.37 -8.72
N SER A 190 12.06 -11.80 -9.78
CA SER A 190 11.49 -12.52 -10.92
C SER A 190 11.18 -14.00 -10.66
N LYS A 191 11.44 -14.55 -9.47
CA LYS A 191 11.25 -15.97 -9.14
C LYS A 191 10.41 -16.26 -7.90
N SER A 192 10.20 -15.27 -7.06
CA SER A 192 9.27 -15.32 -5.94
C SER A 192 8.50 -14.01 -5.94
N VAL A 193 7.25 -14.08 -6.30
CA VAL A 193 6.40 -12.90 -6.29
C VAL A 193 6.02 -12.65 -4.84
N ASN A 194 6.91 -12.06 -4.05
CA ASN A 194 6.53 -11.41 -2.81
C ASN A 194 5.90 -10.09 -3.19
N ILE A 195 4.60 -10.01 -3.07
CA ILE A 195 3.84 -8.79 -3.24
C ILE A 195 3.52 -8.32 -1.82
N ASP A 196 4.34 -7.41 -1.32
CA ASP A 196 4.09 -6.73 -0.05
C ASP A 196 3.49 -5.35 -0.33
N PRO A 197 2.46 -4.94 0.41
CA PRO A 197 1.91 -3.59 0.31
C PRO A 197 2.76 -2.57 1.09
N THR A 198 4.06 -2.80 1.19
CA THR A 198 5.00 -1.88 1.85
C THR A 198 5.77 -1.10 0.81
N PRO A 199 5.76 0.23 0.86
CA PRO A 199 6.54 1.08 -0.03
C PRO A 199 8.00 1.24 0.44
N GLY A 200 8.72 0.16 0.75
CA GLY A 200 10.09 0.21 1.21
C GLY A 200 10.26 -0.12 2.70
N GLU A 201 11.49 -0.05 3.19
CA GLU A 201 11.82 -0.43 4.56
C GLU A 201 11.04 0.38 5.60
N GLY A 202 10.17 -0.28 6.35
CA GLY A 202 9.70 0.24 7.63
C GLY A 202 8.30 0.84 7.68
N LEU A 203 7.49 0.79 6.61
CA LEU A 203 6.14 1.40 6.63
C LEU A 203 5.07 0.57 7.33
N GLY A 204 5.39 -0.61 7.74
CA GLY A 204 4.61 -1.30 8.72
C GLY A 204 3.67 -2.37 8.20
N TRP A 205 3.26 -2.39 6.94
CA TRP A 205 2.45 -3.47 6.37
C TRP A 205 3.32 -4.60 5.81
N ALA A 206 2.91 -5.84 6.04
CA ALA A 206 3.51 -7.04 5.50
C ALA A 206 2.44 -8.07 5.13
N THR A 207 2.78 -8.99 4.24
CA THR A 207 1.98 -10.15 3.90
C THR A 207 2.69 -11.43 4.29
N ALA A 208 1.97 -12.55 4.34
CA ALA A 208 2.58 -13.87 4.48
C ALA A 208 3.02 -14.48 3.14
N ASN A 209 3.07 -13.68 2.08
CA ASN A 209 3.50 -14.14 0.77
C ASN A 209 4.96 -14.61 0.78
N ASN A 210 5.22 -15.66 0.05
CA ASN A 210 6.56 -16.23 -0.12
C ASN A 210 6.61 -17.07 -1.40
N SER A 211 7.74 -17.71 -1.70
CA SER A 211 7.92 -18.52 -2.91
C SER A 211 6.97 -19.73 -3.03
N PHE A 212 6.33 -20.14 -1.95
CA PHE A 212 5.39 -21.28 -1.93
C PHE A 212 3.94 -20.83 -1.82
N VAL A 213 3.68 -19.69 -1.20
CA VAL A 213 2.35 -19.18 -0.88
C VAL A 213 2.22 -17.75 -1.34
N GLN A 214 1.25 -17.45 -2.18
CA GLN A 214 0.91 -16.10 -2.66
C GLN A 214 -0.57 -15.85 -2.40
N GLY A 215 -0.93 -15.75 -1.13
CA GLY A 215 -2.29 -15.61 -0.68
C GLY A 215 -2.84 -14.18 -0.72
N THR A 216 -1.98 -13.16 -0.88
CA THR A 216 -2.38 -11.75 -0.84
C THR A 216 -1.90 -11.03 -2.09
N LYS A 217 -2.77 -10.25 -2.74
CA LYS A 217 -2.46 -9.53 -3.98
C LYS A 217 -3.27 -8.24 -4.10
N PRO A 218 -2.80 -7.26 -4.91
CA PRO A 218 -3.63 -6.10 -5.26
C PRO A 218 -4.76 -6.49 -6.22
N VAL A 219 -5.91 -5.85 -6.04
CA VAL A 219 -7.06 -5.90 -6.96
C VAL A 219 -7.59 -4.49 -7.17
N LEU A 220 -8.26 -4.25 -8.30
CA LEU A 220 -8.82 -2.93 -8.59
C LEU A 220 -10.05 -2.64 -7.71
N TYR A 221 -10.08 -1.45 -7.13
CA TYR A 221 -11.21 -0.93 -6.38
C TYR A 221 -11.26 0.61 -6.48
N ASN A 222 -12.40 1.19 -6.80
CA ASN A 222 -12.66 2.63 -6.90
C ASN A 222 -11.59 3.44 -7.67
N GLY A 223 -11.03 2.85 -8.73
CA GLY A 223 -9.97 3.49 -9.53
C GLY A 223 -8.56 3.40 -8.94
N GLY A 224 -8.43 2.80 -7.75
CA GLY A 224 -7.18 2.46 -7.07
C GLY A 224 -7.01 0.96 -6.89
N LYS A 225 -6.29 0.57 -5.83
CA LYS A 225 -6.03 -0.82 -5.45
C LYS A 225 -6.58 -1.11 -4.06
N ALA A 226 -6.98 -2.34 -3.86
CA ALA A 226 -7.32 -2.92 -2.57
C ALA A 226 -6.51 -4.20 -2.35
N ALA A 227 -6.37 -4.65 -1.10
CA ALA A 227 -5.71 -5.90 -0.76
C ALA A 227 -6.70 -7.07 -0.76
N GLU A 228 -6.55 -8.05 -1.67
CA GLU A 228 -7.31 -9.30 -1.67
C GLU A 228 -6.49 -10.42 -1.03
N MET A 229 -6.96 -10.95 0.08
CA MET A 229 -6.43 -12.10 0.78
C MET A 229 -7.24 -13.34 0.40
N THR A 230 -6.60 -14.38 -0.10
CA THR A 230 -7.27 -15.61 -0.57
C THR A 230 -6.72 -16.83 0.16
N THR A 231 -7.59 -17.67 0.68
CA THR A 231 -7.22 -18.97 1.23
C THR A 231 -6.95 -19.95 0.09
N GLY A 232 -5.78 -20.57 0.12
CA GLY A 232 -5.31 -21.52 -0.88
C GLY A 232 -4.93 -22.87 -0.30
N LEU A 233 -4.75 -23.84 -1.18
CA LEU A 233 -4.17 -25.15 -0.87
C LEU A 233 -2.76 -25.21 -1.45
N GLN A 234 -1.79 -25.49 -0.60
CA GLN A 234 -0.39 -25.70 -1.00
C GLN A 234 -0.06 -27.16 -0.98
N ASN A 235 0.31 -27.70 -2.16
CA ASN A 235 0.81 -29.06 -2.26
C ASN A 235 2.34 -29.06 -2.09
N LEU A 236 2.80 -29.39 -0.89
CA LEU A 236 4.22 -29.45 -0.52
C LEU A 236 4.71 -30.89 -0.37
N ASN A 237 4.13 -31.85 -1.12
CA ASN A 237 4.51 -33.23 -1.10
C ASN A 237 5.97 -33.47 -1.52
N SER A 238 6.48 -32.68 -2.47
CA SER A 238 7.89 -32.73 -2.90
C SER A 238 8.88 -32.34 -1.79
N LEU A 239 8.44 -31.58 -0.79
CA LEU A 239 9.21 -31.22 0.40
C LEU A 239 8.95 -32.16 1.59
N GLY A 240 8.16 -33.22 1.39
CA GLY A 240 7.80 -34.18 2.43
C GLY A 240 6.80 -33.65 3.45
N ILE A 241 6.21 -32.45 3.24
CA ILE A 241 5.32 -31.76 4.19
C ILE A 241 3.86 -32.22 4.01
N GLY A 242 3.39 -32.39 2.76
CA GLY A 242 2.01 -32.74 2.46
C GLY A 242 1.18 -31.57 1.93
N GLU A 243 -0.11 -31.56 2.25
CA GLU A 243 -1.09 -30.58 1.77
C GLU A 243 -1.50 -29.62 2.89
N LEU A 244 -1.22 -28.33 2.70
CA LEU A 244 -1.51 -27.30 3.69
C LEU A 244 -2.56 -26.30 3.19
N ILE A 245 -3.60 -26.09 3.98
CA ILE A 245 -4.47 -24.92 3.86
C ILE A 245 -3.69 -23.70 4.35
N THR A 246 -3.63 -22.67 3.54
CA THR A 246 -2.92 -21.42 3.87
C THR A 246 -3.85 -20.24 3.65
N ALA A 247 -4.07 -19.43 4.67
CA ALA A 247 -4.84 -18.20 4.56
C ALA A 247 -3.98 -17.09 3.95
N GLY A 248 -4.56 -16.31 3.03
CA GLY A 248 -4.02 -15.01 2.66
C GLY A 248 -4.13 -14.06 3.85
N THR A 249 -3.07 -13.31 4.11
CA THR A 249 -2.98 -12.44 5.29
C THR A 249 -2.21 -11.17 4.98
N ILE A 250 -2.71 -10.02 5.47
CA ILE A 250 -1.99 -8.75 5.52
C ILE A 250 -1.99 -8.24 6.96
N PHE A 251 -0.89 -7.68 7.41
CA PHE A 251 -0.75 -7.26 8.79
C PHE A 251 0.30 -6.16 8.97
N THR A 252 0.19 -5.41 10.05
CA THR A 252 1.25 -4.51 10.48
C THR A 252 2.33 -5.28 11.21
N GLY A 253 3.57 -5.21 10.70
CA GLY A 253 4.70 -5.96 11.25
C GLY A 253 5.69 -6.42 10.19
N LYS A 254 6.27 -7.60 10.40
CA LYS A 254 7.28 -8.17 9.49
C LYS A 254 7.03 -9.65 9.25
N PHE A 255 7.28 -10.10 8.04
CA PHE A 255 7.33 -11.52 7.69
C PHE A 255 8.78 -11.97 7.56
N LYS A 256 9.14 -13.05 8.27
CA LYS A 256 10.48 -13.65 8.22
C LYS A 256 10.39 -15.10 7.76
N MET A 257 10.56 -15.32 6.45
CA MET A 257 10.52 -16.66 5.88
C MET A 257 11.56 -17.58 6.52
N LYS A 258 11.11 -18.74 7.01
CA LYS A 258 11.95 -19.85 7.50
C LYS A 258 11.45 -21.17 6.93
N ILE A 259 12.24 -21.81 6.08
CA ILE A 259 11.86 -23.09 5.45
C ILE A 259 11.55 -24.17 6.51
N SER A 260 12.31 -24.19 7.59
CA SER A 260 12.07 -25.11 8.73
C SER A 260 10.77 -24.85 9.49
N ALA A 261 10.11 -23.71 9.26
CA ALA A 261 8.88 -23.29 9.93
C ALA A 261 7.66 -23.26 8.99
N LEU A 262 7.73 -23.83 7.77
CA LEU A 262 6.62 -23.89 6.83
C LEU A 262 5.34 -24.53 7.42
N ASN A 263 5.50 -25.42 8.38
CA ASN A 263 4.42 -26.04 9.13
C ASN A 263 4.09 -25.34 10.47
N ASN A 264 4.65 -24.16 10.69
CA ASN A 264 4.42 -23.35 11.88
C ASN A 264 4.36 -21.86 11.49
N PRO A 265 3.29 -21.39 10.84
CA PRO A 265 3.15 -20.02 10.34
C PRO A 265 3.43 -18.93 11.40
N PRO A 266 3.00 -19.10 12.68
CA PRO A 266 3.30 -18.11 13.72
C PRO A 266 4.79 -17.86 13.95
N ALA A 267 5.67 -18.79 13.61
CA ALA A 267 7.12 -18.59 13.76
C ALA A 267 7.73 -17.68 12.66
N MET A 268 6.94 -17.30 11.67
CA MET A 268 7.34 -16.46 10.53
C MET A 268 6.69 -15.09 10.53
N THR A 269 5.56 -14.93 11.22
CA THR A 269 4.82 -13.67 11.32
C THR A 269 5.15 -12.95 12.62
N HIS A 270 5.52 -11.68 12.54
CA HIS A 270 5.87 -10.84 13.68
C HIS A 270 4.98 -9.61 13.63
N PHE A 271 3.90 -9.63 14.41
CA PHE A 271 2.92 -8.56 14.44
C PHE A 271 3.36 -7.40 15.31
N GLY A 272 2.99 -6.19 14.91
CA GLY A 272 3.19 -4.95 15.64
C GLY A 272 4.28 -4.06 15.07
N ILE A 273 3.91 -2.78 14.96
CA ILE A 273 4.81 -1.68 14.57
C ILE A 273 4.80 -0.62 15.65
N PRO A 274 5.85 0.23 15.74
CA PRO A 274 5.86 1.36 16.66
C PRO A 274 4.64 2.26 16.46
N PHE A 275 3.94 2.56 17.54
CA PHE A 275 2.73 3.37 17.54
C PHE A 275 2.42 3.85 18.96
N THR A 276 2.23 5.16 19.13
CA THR A 276 2.11 5.79 20.48
C THR A 276 0.77 6.46 20.74
N LEU A 277 -0.21 6.30 19.82
CA LEU A 277 -1.51 6.93 19.92
C LEU A 277 -2.54 6.00 20.59
N LYS A 278 -3.65 6.57 21.09
CA LYS A 278 -4.78 5.85 21.72
C LYS A 278 -6.04 6.01 20.87
N PRO A 279 -6.18 5.30 19.74
CA PRO A 279 -7.38 5.37 18.92
C PRO A 279 -8.58 4.72 19.60
N ILE A 280 -9.80 5.19 19.30
CA ILE A 280 -11.05 4.61 19.79
C ILE A 280 -11.59 3.51 18.88
N SER A 281 -11.23 3.53 17.59
CA SER A 281 -11.63 2.52 16.62
C SER A 281 -10.72 2.54 15.40
N ILE A 282 -10.84 1.51 14.54
CA ILE A 282 -10.40 1.55 13.16
C ILE A 282 -11.61 1.40 12.24
N SER A 283 -11.61 2.11 11.10
CA SER A 283 -12.56 1.88 10.02
C SER A 283 -11.85 1.21 8.84
N VAL A 284 -12.55 0.37 8.11
CA VAL A 284 -12.02 -0.35 6.95
C VAL A 284 -13.12 -0.63 5.94
N ASP A 285 -12.85 -0.38 4.67
CA ASP A 285 -13.71 -0.88 3.59
C ASP A 285 -13.39 -2.34 3.35
N ALA A 286 -14.39 -3.21 3.42
CA ALA A 286 -14.14 -4.63 3.22
C ALA A 286 -15.33 -5.39 2.62
N LYS A 287 -15.03 -6.54 2.02
CA LYS A 287 -15.99 -7.56 1.62
C LYS A 287 -15.40 -8.95 1.84
N TYR A 288 -16.28 -9.93 2.02
CA TYR A 288 -15.89 -11.31 2.27
C TYR A 288 -16.72 -12.31 1.48
N ILE A 289 -16.04 -13.32 0.94
CA ILE A 289 -16.65 -14.46 0.25
C ILE A 289 -16.03 -15.73 0.81
N ALA A 290 -16.84 -16.61 1.41
CA ALA A 290 -16.36 -17.90 1.87
C ALA A 290 -16.19 -18.88 0.71
N GLY A 291 -15.17 -19.72 0.79
CA GLY A 291 -15.02 -20.90 -0.09
C GLY A 291 -16.08 -21.94 0.19
N SER A 292 -16.23 -22.89 -0.73
CA SER A 292 -17.36 -23.84 -0.72
C SER A 292 -17.27 -24.95 0.33
N GLN A 293 -16.05 -25.38 0.68
CA GLN A 293 -15.81 -26.50 1.59
C GLN A 293 -14.80 -26.13 2.66
N LEU A 294 -15.22 -26.12 3.92
CA LEU A 294 -14.32 -25.98 5.04
C LEU A 294 -13.47 -27.24 5.20
N GLN A 295 -12.16 -27.05 5.33
CA GLN A 295 -11.18 -28.14 5.41
C GLN A 295 -10.14 -27.85 6.48
N GLN A 296 -9.47 -28.90 6.93
CA GLN A 296 -8.32 -28.83 7.83
C GLN A 296 -7.19 -29.68 7.30
N SER A 297 -5.96 -29.17 7.37
CA SER A 297 -4.76 -29.97 7.17
C SER A 297 -4.34 -30.61 8.50
N VAL A 298 -4.40 -31.93 8.58
CA VAL A 298 -4.06 -32.69 9.79
C VAL A 298 -2.78 -33.51 9.54
N LYS A 299 -1.86 -33.49 10.49
CA LYS A 299 -0.61 -34.24 10.38
C LYS A 299 -0.83 -35.72 10.69
N GLU A 300 -0.65 -36.60 9.68
CA GLU A 300 -0.77 -38.03 9.76
C GLU A 300 0.49 -38.70 9.22
N SER A 301 1.07 -39.61 9.98
CA SER A 301 2.30 -40.33 9.59
C SER A 301 3.41 -39.40 9.06
N GLY A 302 3.54 -38.22 9.69
CA GLY A 302 4.58 -37.23 9.38
C GLY A 302 4.24 -36.23 8.28
N LYS A 303 3.13 -36.39 7.55
CA LYS A 303 2.69 -35.50 6.46
C LYS A 303 1.31 -34.94 6.74
N TYR A 304 1.04 -33.75 6.22
CA TYR A 304 -0.28 -33.14 6.29
C TYR A 304 -1.21 -33.69 5.20
N LYS A 305 -2.43 -34.03 5.57
CA LYS A 305 -3.52 -34.47 4.70
C LYS A 305 -4.76 -33.62 4.96
N LEU A 306 -5.57 -33.44 3.92
CA LEU A 306 -6.82 -32.70 3.97
C LEU A 306 -7.96 -33.53 4.55
N HIS A 307 -8.69 -32.91 5.48
CA HIS A 307 -9.94 -33.43 6.02
C HIS A 307 -11.05 -32.42 5.83
N ASN A 308 -12.19 -32.87 5.31
CA ASN A 308 -13.37 -32.02 5.22
C ASN A 308 -13.99 -31.82 6.60
N LEU A 309 -14.36 -30.58 6.87
CA LEU A 309 -15.08 -30.19 8.08
C LEU A 309 -16.50 -29.74 7.76
N THR A 310 -17.40 -29.87 8.71
CA THR A 310 -18.73 -29.24 8.65
C THR A 310 -18.63 -27.76 9.00
N GLY A 311 -19.45 -26.94 8.35
CA GLY A 311 -19.52 -25.51 8.60
C GLY A 311 -19.02 -24.66 7.42
N THR A 312 -18.96 -23.37 7.65
CA THR A 312 -18.53 -22.36 6.67
C THR A 312 -17.32 -21.63 7.22
N ASP A 313 -16.39 -21.28 6.35
CA ASP A 313 -15.23 -20.47 6.72
C ASP A 313 -15.64 -19.06 7.12
N SER A 314 -14.77 -18.38 7.83
CA SER A 314 -14.93 -16.99 8.25
C SER A 314 -13.61 -16.22 8.11
N GLY A 315 -13.69 -15.01 7.59
CA GLY A 315 -12.58 -14.05 7.62
C GLY A 315 -12.50 -13.32 8.96
N ARG A 316 -11.39 -12.64 9.20
CA ARG A 316 -11.16 -11.89 10.43
C ARG A 316 -10.35 -10.64 10.18
N ILE A 317 -10.73 -9.54 10.84
CA ILE A 317 -9.88 -8.37 11.06
C ILE A 317 -9.80 -8.15 12.56
N TRP A 318 -8.59 -7.95 13.09
CA TRP A 318 -8.43 -7.55 14.48
C TRP A 318 -7.37 -6.46 14.63
N VAL A 319 -7.50 -5.67 15.68
CA VAL A 319 -6.57 -4.62 16.08
C VAL A 319 -6.23 -4.77 17.56
N LYS A 320 -4.96 -4.56 17.90
CA LYS A 320 -4.50 -4.51 19.30
C LYS A 320 -3.56 -3.32 19.49
N ILE A 321 -3.80 -2.59 20.57
CA ILE A 321 -2.91 -1.54 21.06
C ILE A 321 -2.07 -2.13 22.17
N LEU A 322 -0.75 -2.02 22.03
CA LEU A 322 0.21 -2.76 22.81
C LEU A 322 1.17 -1.81 23.53
N HIS A 323 1.55 -2.19 24.73
CA HIS A 323 2.74 -1.69 25.41
C HIS A 323 3.77 -2.81 25.50
N TRP A 324 4.97 -2.56 24.99
CA TRP A 324 6.06 -3.50 25.07
C TRP A 324 7.33 -2.81 25.56
N GLY A 325 7.82 -3.24 26.73
CA GLY A 325 9.04 -2.73 27.36
C GLY A 325 10.32 -3.48 26.97
N GLY A 326 10.21 -4.50 26.09
CA GLY A 326 11.35 -5.30 25.67
C GLY A 326 12.32 -4.55 24.75
N LYS A 327 13.45 -5.18 24.46
CA LYS A 327 14.50 -4.65 23.58
C LYS A 327 14.48 -5.32 22.21
N GLY A 328 14.75 -4.55 21.15
CA GLY A 328 14.81 -5.04 19.79
C GLY A 328 13.45 -5.00 19.06
N ALA A 329 13.21 -5.88 18.10
CA ALA A 329 11.95 -5.97 17.38
C ALA A 329 10.94 -6.81 18.17
N LEU A 330 9.69 -6.34 18.25
CA LEU A 330 8.60 -7.10 18.83
C LEU A 330 8.35 -8.38 17.99
N GLU A 331 8.24 -9.51 18.68
CA GLU A 331 7.92 -10.82 18.06
C GLU A 331 6.57 -11.33 18.61
N TYR A 332 5.52 -10.55 18.35
CA TYR A 332 4.17 -10.89 18.78
C TYR A 332 3.42 -11.66 17.68
N HIS A 333 2.77 -12.75 18.04
CA HIS A 333 1.93 -13.58 17.15
C HIS A 333 0.78 -14.22 17.94
N GLU A 334 0.06 -13.39 18.70
CA GLU A 334 -1.07 -13.75 19.58
C GLU A 334 -0.71 -14.77 20.68
N LYS A 335 0.55 -14.86 21.06
CA LYS A 335 1.03 -15.65 22.19
C LYS A 335 1.63 -14.74 23.27
N PRO A 336 1.64 -15.16 24.53
CA PRO A 336 2.30 -14.39 25.57
C PRO A 336 3.76 -14.09 25.20
N VAL A 337 4.14 -12.83 25.30
CA VAL A 337 5.51 -12.33 25.09
C VAL A 337 5.91 -11.63 26.37
N PRO A 338 7.12 -11.87 26.90
CA PRO A 338 7.60 -11.15 28.10
C PRO A 338 7.52 -9.62 27.88
N ASP A 339 7.14 -8.91 28.92
CA ASP A 339 7.02 -7.44 28.94
C ASP A 339 6.02 -6.84 27.93
N LEU A 340 5.11 -7.66 27.40
CA LEU A 340 4.02 -7.21 26.53
C LEU A 340 2.71 -7.13 27.31
N THR A 341 2.06 -5.96 27.22
CA THR A 341 0.71 -5.72 27.75
C THR A 341 -0.21 -5.32 26.59
N ILE A 342 -1.37 -5.95 26.50
CA ILE A 342 -2.45 -5.53 25.58
C ILE A 342 -3.27 -4.47 26.31
N LEU A 343 -3.20 -3.24 25.80
CA LEU A 343 -3.89 -2.08 26.40
C LEU A 343 -5.34 -1.99 25.94
N GLY A 344 -5.59 -2.33 24.66
CA GLY A 344 -6.91 -2.31 24.04
C GLY A 344 -6.93 -3.23 22.85
N GLU A 345 -8.12 -3.74 22.50
CA GLU A 345 -8.30 -4.64 21.37
C GLU A 345 -9.69 -4.51 20.75
N GLY A 346 -9.78 -4.82 19.46
CA GLY A 346 -11.02 -4.90 18.71
C GLY A 346 -10.96 -6.00 17.65
N GLU A 347 -12.10 -6.60 17.33
CA GLU A 347 -12.20 -7.70 16.37
C GLU A 347 -13.47 -7.59 15.54
N LEU A 348 -13.38 -7.93 14.25
CA LEU A 348 -14.49 -8.14 13.34
C LEU A 348 -14.35 -9.51 12.69
N ILE A 349 -15.41 -10.33 12.79
CA ILE A 349 -15.48 -11.65 12.16
C ILE A 349 -16.48 -11.58 11.00
N PHE A 350 -16.03 -11.98 9.83
CA PHE A 350 -16.86 -12.12 8.63
C PHE A 350 -17.41 -13.55 8.57
N ASP A 351 -18.63 -13.77 9.05
CA ASP A 351 -19.29 -15.10 8.97
C ASP A 351 -19.66 -15.39 7.52
N GLY A 352 -19.04 -16.37 6.91
CA GLY A 352 -19.25 -16.74 5.52
C GLY A 352 -20.67 -17.23 5.19
N LYS A 353 -21.53 -17.48 6.17
CA LYS A 353 -22.96 -17.75 5.97
C LYS A 353 -23.71 -16.49 5.55
N ASN A 354 -23.20 -15.32 5.91
CA ASN A 354 -23.84 -14.05 5.62
C ASN A 354 -23.53 -13.61 4.17
N GLN A 355 -24.55 -13.65 3.30
CA GLN A 355 -24.41 -13.31 1.88
C GLN A 355 -24.23 -11.79 1.63
N THR A 356 -24.60 -10.92 2.57
CA THR A 356 -24.45 -9.46 2.43
C THR A 356 -22.97 -9.05 2.43
N LEU A 357 -22.11 -9.83 3.06
CA LEU A 357 -20.67 -9.59 3.12
C LEU A 357 -19.94 -9.67 1.76
N LYS A 358 -20.60 -10.19 0.72
CA LYS A 358 -20.04 -10.23 -0.65
C LYS A 358 -19.90 -8.85 -1.28
N ASN A 359 -20.63 -7.87 -0.76
CA ASN A 359 -20.58 -6.48 -1.20
C ASN A 359 -19.61 -5.68 -0.31
N TRP A 360 -19.07 -4.61 -0.86
CA TRP A 360 -18.28 -3.66 -0.11
C TRP A 360 -19.14 -2.91 0.93
N HIS A 361 -18.60 -2.82 2.14
CA HIS A 361 -19.12 -2.01 3.23
C HIS A 361 -17.95 -1.41 4.02
N THR A 362 -18.16 -0.22 4.55
CA THR A 362 -17.26 0.36 5.54
C THR A 362 -17.64 -0.20 6.92
N TYR A 363 -16.69 -0.84 7.57
CA TYR A 363 -16.85 -1.39 8.92
C TYR A 363 -16.06 -0.55 9.90
N THR A 364 -16.66 -0.25 11.05
CA THR A 364 -15.96 0.35 12.19
C THR A 364 -15.74 -0.72 13.26
N ILE A 365 -14.51 -0.91 13.67
CA ILE A 365 -14.10 -1.86 14.71
C ILE A 365 -13.70 -1.07 15.94
N PRO A 366 -14.53 -1.00 16.97
CA PRO A 366 -14.20 -0.30 18.21
C PRO A 366 -13.04 -0.99 18.93
N ILE A 367 -12.22 -0.19 19.62
CA ILE A 367 -11.12 -0.67 20.46
C ILE A 367 -11.55 -0.58 21.90
N GLU A 368 -11.69 -1.73 22.55
CA GLU A 368 -12.04 -1.82 23.96
C GLU A 368 -10.75 -1.80 24.80
N TYR A 369 -10.55 -0.71 25.55
CA TYR A 369 -9.40 -0.55 26.43
C TYR A 369 -9.63 -1.17 27.79
N ASN A 370 -8.60 -1.84 28.32
CA ASN A 370 -8.61 -2.32 29.67
C ASN A 370 -8.32 -1.17 30.65
N SER A 371 -9.31 -0.81 31.47
CA SER A 371 -9.22 0.31 32.42
C SER A 371 -8.08 0.20 33.42
N ALA A 372 -7.61 -1.02 33.72
CA ALA A 372 -6.46 -1.25 34.61
C ALA A 372 -5.15 -0.67 34.04
N TYR A 373 -5.09 -0.45 32.70
CA TYR A 373 -3.92 0.04 31.97
C TYR A 373 -4.06 1.48 31.46
N ASN A 374 -5.03 2.24 31.92
CA ASN A 374 -5.24 3.63 31.45
C ASN A 374 -4.03 4.54 31.63
N HIS A 375 -3.18 4.24 32.63
CA HIS A 375 -1.96 4.99 32.93
C HIS A 375 -0.75 4.56 32.07
N ILE A 376 -0.90 3.54 31.22
CA ILE A 376 0.18 3.01 30.39
C ILE A 376 0.04 3.59 28.97
N GLU A 377 1.16 4.12 28.45
CA GLU A 377 1.19 4.65 27.09
C GLU A 377 1.46 3.54 26.07
N PRO A 378 0.80 3.57 24.91
CA PRO A 378 1.07 2.65 23.82
C PRO A 378 2.49 2.77 23.29
N THR A 379 3.04 1.67 22.85
CA THR A 379 4.31 1.61 22.13
C THR A 379 4.16 0.99 20.74
N HIS A 380 3.12 0.17 20.53
CA HIS A 380 2.90 -0.56 19.28
C HIS A 380 1.41 -0.69 18.97
N ILE A 381 1.13 -0.85 17.67
CA ILE A 381 -0.17 -1.30 17.16
C ILE A 381 0.03 -2.55 16.32
N ALA A 382 -0.87 -3.51 16.45
CA ALA A 382 -0.96 -4.69 15.61
C ALA A 382 -2.34 -4.73 14.96
N ILE A 383 -2.40 -4.69 13.61
CA ILE A 383 -3.61 -4.90 12.82
C ILE A 383 -3.36 -6.12 11.95
N VAL A 384 -4.28 -7.06 11.94
CA VAL A 384 -4.17 -8.29 11.13
C VAL A 384 -5.50 -8.56 10.45
N MET A 385 -5.43 -8.84 9.16
CA MET A 385 -6.56 -9.23 8.32
C MET A 385 -6.25 -10.57 7.68
N THR A 386 -7.19 -11.50 7.71
CA THR A 386 -6.98 -12.84 7.17
C THR A 386 -8.24 -13.39 6.50
N SER A 387 -8.06 -14.10 5.40
CA SER A 387 -9.15 -14.74 4.66
C SER A 387 -9.76 -15.95 5.35
N SER A 388 -9.04 -16.58 6.29
CA SER A 388 -9.56 -17.68 7.14
C SER A 388 -9.12 -17.45 8.58
N ARG A 389 -10.10 -17.32 9.47
CA ARG A 389 -9.90 -17.00 10.89
C ARG A 389 -8.97 -17.99 11.62
N LYS A 390 -9.04 -19.25 11.22
CA LYS A 390 -8.26 -20.34 11.80
C LYS A 390 -7.12 -20.83 10.88
N GLY A 391 -6.65 -19.93 10.00
CA GLY A 391 -5.58 -20.25 9.05
C GLY A 391 -4.24 -20.56 9.71
N ASP A 392 -3.98 -20.03 10.91
CA ASP A 392 -2.80 -20.32 11.74
C ASP A 392 -2.69 -21.80 12.18
N ILE A 393 -3.82 -22.49 12.24
CA ILE A 393 -3.92 -23.93 12.52
C ILE A 393 -4.38 -24.75 11.31
N PHE A 394 -4.18 -24.20 10.12
CA PHE A 394 -4.45 -24.82 8.83
C PHE A 394 -5.92 -25.23 8.61
N ILE A 395 -6.87 -24.45 9.14
CA ILE A 395 -8.30 -24.58 8.89
C ILE A 395 -8.77 -23.41 8.02
N GLY A 396 -9.48 -23.71 6.93
CA GLY A 396 -10.05 -22.74 6.03
C GLY A 396 -10.76 -23.40 4.85
N ALA A 397 -11.43 -22.63 4.03
CA ALA A 397 -12.01 -23.11 2.79
C ALA A 397 -11.25 -22.51 1.60
N VAL A 398 -10.75 -23.38 0.72
CA VAL A 398 -10.05 -22.93 -0.49
C VAL A 398 -10.95 -22.00 -1.29
N GLY A 399 -10.43 -20.83 -1.66
CA GLY A 399 -11.19 -19.79 -2.34
C GLY A 399 -11.94 -18.83 -1.42
N SER A 400 -11.85 -18.95 -0.08
CA SER A 400 -12.28 -17.88 0.83
C SER A 400 -11.47 -16.62 0.56
N LYS A 401 -12.16 -15.48 0.46
CA LYS A 401 -11.56 -14.19 0.12
C LYS A 401 -12.03 -13.10 1.06
N LEU A 402 -11.07 -12.43 1.69
CA LEU A 402 -11.27 -11.13 2.33
C LEU A 402 -10.60 -10.08 1.46
N THR A 403 -11.35 -9.09 1.02
CA THR A 403 -10.79 -7.93 0.31
C THR A 403 -10.98 -6.72 1.18
N ALA A 404 -9.93 -5.94 1.41
CA ALA A 404 -9.93 -4.79 2.30
C ALA A 404 -9.19 -3.61 1.69
N ASP A 405 -9.62 -2.39 2.08
CA ASP A 405 -9.06 -1.13 1.66
C ASP A 405 -9.35 -0.02 2.69
N ASN A 406 -8.70 1.14 2.53
CA ASN A 406 -8.99 2.36 3.28
C ASN A 406 -9.05 2.15 4.80
N VAL A 407 -7.97 1.62 5.38
CA VAL A 407 -7.87 1.50 6.84
C VAL A 407 -7.63 2.86 7.46
N VAL A 408 -8.59 3.35 8.24
CA VAL A 408 -8.54 4.63 8.93
C VAL A 408 -8.51 4.41 10.43
N ILE A 409 -7.61 5.09 11.12
CA ILE A 409 -7.52 5.07 12.59
C ILE A 409 -8.32 6.26 13.13
N ASN A 410 -9.29 6.01 14.00
CA ASN A 410 -10.19 7.03 14.54
C ASN A 410 -9.86 7.31 16.03
N TYR A 411 -9.93 8.58 16.44
CA TYR A 411 -9.57 9.08 17.77
C TYR A 411 -10.71 9.73 18.50
#